data_da27afe1fa07ca02681077a0efcfa213
#
_entry.id   da27afe1fa07ca02681077a0efcfa213
#
_cell.length_a   1.000
_cell.length_b   1.000
_cell.length_c   1.000
_cell.angle_alpha   90.00
_cell.angle_beta   90.00
_cell.angle_gamma   90.00
#
_symmetry.space_group_name_H-M   'P 1'
#
loop_
_entity.id
_entity.type
_entity.pdbx_description
1 polymer ?
#
loop_
_entity_poly.entity_id
_entity_poly.type
_entity_poly.pdbx_seq_one_letter_code
_entity_poly.pdbx_strand_id
1 'polypeptide(L)'
;MGKYKAFARNAAIISVGTILSKLVAFFMVRFYTGMLTPAQYGTGDLLITAVSLLMPFVSFGIGDGVFRFLPEYPDDAKSVFSIGIYTVTAGIAVLAALLTLMHWAGILQEYVPLLAFMVLSACYHSVCTQYVRASGNTVLFAEQGLLNTLLVVALNLLLLTVFRLGVAGYVLSVGLADLLSALFLIVAQRLWRYMTVHPNRELLKKMLHYSVPLIPTTVFWWITSVSDRYMISAMLGQDANGIYTVANKLPTMLTLLSGVLMQAWQYSAVSEAKSSPKEQAEFYSNVWLALLSALFLTCSAMVALTKIEIRLLADSSYGAAWLYMPVLCTAMLFCSFNSFMGSVYTVTQQSKLSLWTSLLGATINIVLNLLLIPSPLGIQGAALATLVSYLVVFLVRAENVRHFIAFRLFKKDLLLSTVILIVQITFICFALPGWKGVQLVAIASIFLIGRMQIAGKISSFRTHTVDN
;
A
#
# COMPACT_ATOMS: atom_id res chain seq x y z
N MET A 1 -12.79 -17.04 25.82
CA MET A 1 -13.70 -16.53 24.76
C MET A 1 -13.76 -14.99 24.66
N GLY A 2 -13.73 -14.21 25.75
CA GLY A 2 -13.84 -12.74 25.70
C GLY A 2 -12.74 -12.00 24.97
N LYS A 3 -11.46 -12.37 25.14
CA LYS A 3 -10.31 -11.70 24.51
C LYS A 3 -10.31 -11.83 22.98
N TYR A 4 -10.67 -13.00 22.43
CA TYR A 4 -10.74 -13.23 20.98
C TYR A 4 -11.90 -12.45 20.33
N LYS A 5 -13.05 -12.35 21.02
CA LYS A 5 -14.20 -11.57 20.55
C LYS A 5 -13.91 -10.06 20.54
N ALA A 6 -13.20 -9.56 21.55
CA ALA A 6 -12.73 -8.17 21.58
C ALA A 6 -11.71 -7.88 20.48
N PHE A 7 -10.75 -8.78 20.26
CA PHE A 7 -9.75 -8.65 19.18
C PHE A 7 -10.41 -8.63 17.80
N ALA A 8 -11.32 -9.59 17.52
CA ALA A 8 -12.05 -9.64 16.24
C ALA A 8 -12.88 -8.38 16.00
N ARG A 9 -13.54 -7.85 17.03
CA ARG A 9 -14.30 -6.59 16.96
C ARG A 9 -13.37 -5.41 16.63
N ASN A 10 -12.23 -5.30 17.32
CA ASN A 10 -11.28 -4.22 17.11
C ASN A 10 -10.64 -4.29 15.70
N ALA A 11 -10.29 -5.49 15.23
CA ALA A 11 -9.80 -5.70 13.89
C ALA A 11 -10.86 -5.31 12.83
N ALA A 12 -12.12 -5.67 13.04
CA ALA A 12 -13.22 -5.29 12.15
C ALA A 12 -13.41 -3.76 12.10
N ILE A 13 -13.39 -3.06 13.24
CA ILE A 13 -13.52 -1.60 13.29
C ILE A 13 -12.39 -0.92 12.49
N ILE A 14 -11.15 -1.34 12.73
CA ILE A 14 -9.99 -0.79 12.01
C ILE A 14 -10.10 -1.08 10.51
N SER A 15 -10.48 -2.29 10.12
CA SER A 15 -10.61 -2.69 8.71
C SER A 15 -11.70 -1.87 7.99
N VAL A 16 -12.87 -1.72 8.60
CA VAL A 16 -13.97 -0.91 8.03
C VAL A 16 -13.57 0.54 7.89
N GLY A 17 -12.94 1.14 8.91
CA GLY A 17 -12.44 2.51 8.85
C GLY A 17 -11.41 2.69 7.73
N THR A 18 -10.46 1.74 7.58
CA THR A 18 -9.45 1.78 6.53
C THR A 18 -10.06 1.65 5.13
N ILE A 19 -11.00 0.73 4.93
CA ILE A 19 -11.69 0.54 3.64
C ILE A 19 -12.47 1.81 3.28
N LEU A 20 -13.23 2.36 4.22
CA LEU A 20 -14.02 3.58 3.97
C LEU A 20 -13.12 4.76 3.59
N SER A 21 -12.01 4.98 4.32
CA SER A 21 -11.01 6.00 3.99
C SER A 21 -10.43 5.82 2.58
N LYS A 22 -10.12 4.58 2.19
CA LYS A 22 -9.59 4.29 0.84
C LYS A 22 -10.63 4.49 -0.26
N LEU A 23 -11.89 4.15 -0.01
CA LEU A 23 -12.99 4.41 -0.94
C LEU A 23 -13.20 5.92 -1.14
N VAL A 24 -13.19 6.70 -0.06
CA VAL A 24 -13.30 8.17 -0.15
C VAL A 24 -12.13 8.74 -0.97
N ALA A 25 -10.89 8.35 -0.66
CA ALA A 25 -9.70 8.76 -1.41
C ALA A 25 -9.79 8.37 -2.90
N PHE A 26 -10.38 7.23 -3.22
CA PHE A 26 -10.62 6.78 -4.58
C PHE A 26 -11.58 7.70 -5.33
N PHE A 27 -12.74 8.02 -4.76
CA PHE A 27 -13.71 8.93 -5.39
C PHE A 27 -13.16 10.34 -5.55
N MET A 28 -12.25 10.77 -4.68
CA MET A 28 -11.60 12.07 -4.80
C MET A 28 -10.69 12.20 -6.04
N VAL A 29 -10.30 11.10 -6.67
CA VAL A 29 -9.47 11.13 -7.89
C VAL A 29 -10.18 11.89 -9.02
N ARG A 30 -11.50 11.68 -9.19
CA ARG A 30 -12.31 12.43 -10.18
C ARG A 30 -12.27 13.93 -9.92
N PHE A 31 -12.37 14.32 -8.67
CA PHE A 31 -12.28 15.72 -8.26
C PHE A 31 -10.89 16.30 -8.56
N TYR A 32 -9.82 15.61 -8.16
CA TYR A 32 -8.45 16.09 -8.39
C TYR A 32 -8.13 16.24 -9.87
N THR A 33 -8.49 15.26 -10.69
CA THR A 33 -8.23 15.29 -12.13
C THR A 33 -9.07 16.33 -12.87
N GLY A 34 -10.20 16.75 -12.31
CA GLY A 34 -10.99 17.88 -12.83
C GLY A 34 -10.45 19.26 -12.44
N MET A 35 -9.64 19.34 -11.36
CA MET A 35 -9.10 20.59 -10.85
C MET A 35 -7.63 20.83 -11.16
N LEU A 36 -6.85 19.77 -11.41
CA LEU A 36 -5.42 19.79 -11.64
C LEU A 36 -5.09 19.25 -13.04
N THR A 37 -4.11 19.83 -13.69
CA THR A 37 -3.53 19.24 -14.91
C THR A 37 -2.73 17.98 -14.58
N PRO A 38 -2.44 17.09 -15.57
CA PRO A 38 -1.58 15.93 -15.35
C PRO A 38 -0.23 16.27 -14.72
N ALA A 39 0.44 17.33 -15.18
CA ALA A 39 1.69 17.81 -14.58
C ALA A 39 1.54 18.23 -13.12
N GLN A 40 0.49 18.98 -12.79
CA GLN A 40 0.21 19.42 -11.43
C GLN A 40 -0.09 18.24 -10.50
N TYR A 41 -0.92 17.31 -10.95
CA TYR A 41 -1.25 16.11 -10.17
C TYR A 41 -0.03 15.20 -9.99
N GLY A 42 0.78 15.02 -11.05
CA GLY A 42 2.04 14.29 -10.99
C GLY A 42 3.04 14.89 -10.01
N THR A 43 3.22 16.22 -10.04
CA THR A 43 4.08 16.95 -9.08
C THR A 43 3.59 16.77 -7.64
N GLY A 44 2.28 16.94 -7.41
CA GLY A 44 1.69 16.76 -6.08
C GLY A 44 1.85 15.32 -5.55
N ASP A 45 1.68 14.30 -6.41
CA ASP A 45 1.86 12.90 -6.03
C ASP A 45 3.33 12.62 -5.64
N LEU A 46 4.32 13.18 -6.36
CA LEU A 46 5.73 13.06 -5.99
C LEU A 46 6.02 13.71 -4.63
N LEU A 47 5.47 14.89 -4.35
CA LEU A 47 5.65 15.57 -3.07
C LEU A 47 5.05 14.74 -1.92
N ILE A 48 3.83 14.22 -2.09
CA ILE A 48 3.17 13.38 -1.09
C ILE A 48 3.96 12.08 -0.85
N THR A 49 4.47 11.46 -1.90
CA THR A 49 5.25 10.23 -1.77
C THR A 49 6.65 10.48 -1.21
N ALA A 50 7.26 11.66 -1.46
CA ALA A 50 8.51 12.07 -0.83
C ALA A 50 8.41 12.15 0.70
N VAL A 51 7.25 12.57 1.25
CA VAL A 51 7.03 12.58 2.70
C VAL A 51 7.22 11.19 3.29
N SER A 52 6.70 10.15 2.66
CA SER A 52 6.82 8.77 3.15
C SER A 52 8.26 8.25 3.15
N LEU A 53 9.12 8.79 2.27
CA LEU A 53 10.56 8.51 2.27
C LEU A 53 11.29 9.30 3.36
N LEU A 54 10.99 10.60 3.51
CA LEU A 54 11.71 11.49 4.42
C LEU A 54 11.30 11.29 5.89
N MET A 55 10.05 10.94 6.14
CA MET A 55 9.50 10.78 7.48
C MET A 55 10.32 9.81 8.37
N PRO A 56 10.73 8.61 7.92
CA PRO A 56 11.56 7.71 8.72
C PRO A 56 12.92 8.29 9.09
N PHE A 57 13.53 9.10 8.22
CA PHE A 57 14.82 9.75 8.51
C PHE A 57 14.66 10.87 9.53
N VAL A 58 13.66 11.76 9.34
CA VAL A 58 13.41 12.89 10.23
C VAL A 58 12.93 12.43 11.59
N SER A 59 12.09 11.40 11.65
CA SER A 59 11.59 10.86 12.92
C SER A 59 12.50 9.79 13.54
N PHE A 60 13.57 9.36 12.89
CA PHE A 60 14.38 8.18 13.28
C PHE A 60 13.53 6.91 13.45
N GLY A 61 12.39 6.82 12.74
CA GLY A 61 11.44 5.72 12.86
C GLY A 61 10.81 5.58 14.26
N ILE A 62 10.89 6.61 15.10
CA ILE A 62 10.51 6.55 16.53
C ILE A 62 9.04 6.19 16.76
N GLY A 63 8.17 6.42 15.76
CA GLY A 63 6.77 5.99 15.84
C GLY A 63 6.61 4.49 16.09
N ASP A 64 7.42 3.66 15.41
CA ASP A 64 7.44 2.21 15.61
C ASP A 64 7.97 1.85 17.02
N GLY A 65 8.93 2.62 17.52
CA GLY A 65 9.40 2.52 18.90
C GLY A 65 8.29 2.84 19.90
N VAL A 66 7.55 3.92 19.72
CA VAL A 66 6.41 4.27 20.58
C VAL A 66 5.37 3.13 20.59
N PHE A 67 5.03 2.61 19.42
CA PHE A 67 4.07 1.51 19.31
C PHE A 67 4.55 0.24 20.01
N ARG A 68 5.83 -0.10 19.89
CA ARG A 68 6.42 -1.32 20.47
C ARG A 68 6.59 -1.22 21.98
N PHE A 69 7.09 -0.09 22.47
CA PHE A 69 7.53 0.03 23.86
C PHE A 69 6.44 0.49 24.84
N LEU A 70 5.40 1.17 24.38
CA LEU A 70 4.32 1.62 25.27
C LEU A 70 3.60 0.46 26.00
N PRO A 71 3.23 -0.65 25.35
CA PRO A 71 2.63 -1.79 26.06
C PRO A 71 3.62 -2.55 26.97
N GLU A 72 4.91 -2.48 26.67
CA GLU A 72 5.97 -3.17 27.43
C GLU A 72 6.37 -2.38 28.69
N TYR A 73 6.25 -1.04 28.62
CA TYR A 73 6.62 -0.13 29.73
C TYR A 73 5.44 0.78 30.11
N PRO A 74 4.33 0.25 30.62
CA PRO A 74 3.12 1.03 30.91
C PRO A 74 3.34 2.07 32.01
N ASP A 75 4.23 1.80 32.98
CA ASP A 75 4.57 2.72 34.06
C ASP A 75 5.40 3.91 33.56
N ASP A 76 6.15 3.72 32.48
CA ASP A 76 6.97 4.73 31.82
C ASP A 76 6.28 5.40 30.62
N ALA A 77 4.96 5.30 30.51
CA ALA A 77 4.17 5.83 29.38
C ALA A 77 4.46 7.30 29.06
N LYS A 78 4.74 8.12 30.10
CA LYS A 78 5.16 9.53 29.94
C LYS A 78 6.51 9.62 29.24
N SER A 79 7.49 8.81 29.65
CA SER A 79 8.81 8.78 29.01
C SER A 79 8.71 8.33 27.56
N VAL A 80 7.92 7.28 27.24
CA VAL A 80 7.73 6.77 25.88
C VAL A 80 7.17 7.87 24.97
N PHE A 81 6.12 8.57 25.38
CA PHE A 81 5.52 9.64 24.57
C PHE A 81 6.47 10.82 24.40
N SER A 82 7.10 11.28 25.50
CA SER A 82 8.04 12.41 25.45
C SER A 82 9.26 12.11 24.57
N ILE A 83 9.80 10.89 24.61
CA ILE A 83 10.88 10.44 23.74
C ILE A 83 10.43 10.55 22.27
N GLY A 84 9.23 10.09 21.94
CA GLY A 84 8.66 10.22 20.59
C GLY A 84 8.63 11.66 20.10
N ILE A 85 8.07 12.57 20.91
CA ILE A 85 7.95 13.99 20.58
C ILE A 85 9.33 14.67 20.48
N TYR A 86 10.23 14.45 21.45
CA TYR A 86 11.56 15.09 21.44
C TYR A 86 12.43 14.61 20.30
N THR A 87 12.37 13.32 19.95
CA THR A 87 13.10 12.76 18.79
C THR A 87 12.63 13.39 17.50
N VAL A 88 11.32 13.48 17.29
CA VAL A 88 10.74 14.17 16.12
C VAL A 88 11.12 15.63 16.08
N THR A 89 11.01 16.35 17.22
CA THR A 89 11.39 17.78 17.31
C THR A 89 12.86 18.00 16.96
N ALA A 90 13.76 17.12 17.45
CA ALA A 90 15.19 17.18 17.13
C ALA A 90 15.43 16.95 15.62
N GLY A 91 14.78 15.94 15.02
CA GLY A 91 14.90 15.68 13.58
C GLY A 91 14.36 16.83 12.73
N ILE A 92 13.24 17.46 13.13
CA ILE A 92 12.69 18.65 12.46
C ILE A 92 13.63 19.85 12.61
N ALA A 93 14.27 20.02 13.74
CA ALA A 93 15.27 21.08 13.92
C ALA A 93 16.48 20.90 12.97
N VAL A 94 16.93 19.66 12.79
CA VAL A 94 17.98 19.31 11.81
C VAL A 94 17.48 19.60 10.39
N LEU A 95 16.26 19.21 10.04
CA LEU A 95 15.65 19.50 8.74
C LEU A 95 15.57 21.02 8.50
N ALA A 96 15.10 21.78 9.49
CA ALA A 96 15.02 23.24 9.39
C ALA A 96 16.41 23.89 9.19
N ALA A 97 17.43 23.41 9.88
CA ALA A 97 18.81 23.87 9.69
C ALA A 97 19.31 23.58 8.27
N LEU A 98 19.06 22.39 7.74
CA LEU A 98 19.40 22.02 6.36
C LEU A 98 18.69 22.93 5.34
N LEU A 99 17.41 23.20 5.54
CA LEU A 99 16.64 24.11 4.67
C LEU A 99 17.17 25.52 4.70
N THR A 100 17.56 26.02 5.88
CA THR A 100 18.18 27.34 6.04
C THR A 100 19.50 27.39 5.25
N LEU A 101 20.34 26.36 5.36
CA LEU A 101 21.58 26.27 4.57
C LEU A 101 21.32 26.23 3.06
N MET A 102 20.34 25.45 2.60
CA MET A 102 19.94 25.41 1.19
C MET A 102 19.42 26.77 0.70
N HIS A 103 18.69 27.49 1.52
CA HIS A 103 18.24 28.85 1.20
C HIS A 103 19.42 29.80 1.00
N TRP A 104 20.37 29.80 1.93
CA TRP A 104 21.57 30.63 1.86
C TRP A 104 22.48 30.26 0.67
N ALA A 105 22.50 29.00 0.29
CA ALA A 105 23.22 28.51 -0.89
C ALA A 105 22.50 28.83 -2.22
N GLY A 106 21.29 29.37 -2.19
CA GLY A 106 20.49 29.68 -3.38
C GLY A 106 19.97 28.46 -4.14
N ILE A 107 19.93 27.28 -3.49
CA ILE A 107 19.49 26.00 -4.09
C ILE A 107 18.10 25.57 -3.58
N LEU A 108 17.41 26.42 -2.81
CA LEU A 108 16.08 26.11 -2.30
C LEU A 108 15.05 26.18 -3.43
N GLN A 109 14.47 25.04 -3.78
CA GLN A 109 13.41 24.96 -4.78
C GLN A 109 12.05 25.39 -4.20
N GLU A 110 11.13 25.78 -5.08
CA GLU A 110 9.81 26.33 -4.74
C GLU A 110 8.99 25.46 -3.76
N TYR A 111 8.97 24.15 -3.96
CA TYR A 111 8.14 23.24 -3.15
C TYR A 111 8.83 22.69 -1.90
N VAL A 112 10.10 22.99 -1.65
CA VAL A 112 10.84 22.44 -0.50
C VAL A 112 10.27 22.89 0.85
N PRO A 113 9.88 24.17 1.07
CA PRO A 113 9.24 24.59 2.31
C PRO A 113 7.90 23.87 2.56
N LEU A 114 7.14 23.64 1.48
CA LEU A 114 5.88 22.91 1.54
C LEU A 114 6.09 21.45 1.93
N LEU A 115 7.08 20.79 1.33
CA LEU A 115 7.48 19.44 1.67
C LEU A 115 7.92 19.32 3.13
N ALA A 116 8.69 20.28 3.63
CA ALA A 116 9.11 20.33 5.02
C ALA A 116 7.94 20.45 5.99
N PHE A 117 6.96 21.29 5.67
CA PHE A 117 5.72 21.42 6.45
C PHE A 117 4.96 20.09 6.50
N MET A 118 4.84 19.39 5.37
CA MET A 118 4.21 18.07 5.32
C MET A 118 4.95 17.04 6.17
N VAL A 119 6.29 16.98 6.06
CA VAL A 119 7.11 16.05 6.86
C VAL A 119 6.94 16.32 8.36
N LEU A 120 6.93 17.60 8.76
CA LEU A 120 6.67 18.02 10.14
C LEU A 120 5.31 17.50 10.61
N SER A 121 4.25 17.80 9.86
CA SER A 121 2.88 17.42 10.19
C SER A 121 2.73 15.90 10.29
N ALA A 122 3.25 15.17 9.30
CA ALA A 122 3.21 13.70 9.26
C ALA A 122 3.97 13.05 10.42
N CYS A 123 5.14 13.59 10.80
CA CYS A 123 5.93 13.04 11.92
C CYS A 123 5.19 13.17 13.25
N TYR A 124 4.65 14.35 13.57
CA TYR A 124 3.87 14.54 14.81
C TYR A 124 2.59 13.72 14.80
N HIS A 125 1.86 13.72 13.66
CA HIS A 125 0.67 12.90 13.51
C HIS A 125 0.97 11.42 13.72
N SER A 126 2.06 10.91 13.16
CA SER A 126 2.49 9.51 13.33
C SER A 126 2.74 9.16 14.80
N VAL A 127 3.50 9.98 15.55
CA VAL A 127 3.77 9.71 16.98
C VAL A 127 2.49 9.68 17.79
N CYS A 128 1.59 10.67 17.62
CA CYS A 128 0.30 10.71 18.32
C CYS A 128 -0.56 9.49 17.99
N THR A 129 -0.65 9.14 16.70
CA THR A 129 -1.43 7.99 16.21
C THR A 129 -0.90 6.67 16.74
N GLN A 130 0.41 6.45 16.70
CA GLN A 130 1.02 5.23 17.21
C GLN A 130 0.90 5.11 18.73
N TYR A 131 0.97 6.22 19.46
CA TYR A 131 0.73 6.23 20.90
C TYR A 131 -0.72 5.81 21.24
N VAL A 132 -1.71 6.41 20.57
CA VAL A 132 -3.13 6.08 20.78
C VAL A 132 -3.41 4.62 20.42
N ARG A 133 -2.83 4.14 19.32
CA ARG A 133 -2.94 2.74 18.90
C ARG A 133 -2.34 1.78 19.95
N ALA A 134 -1.14 2.09 20.44
CA ALA A 134 -0.43 1.28 21.44
C ALA A 134 -1.09 1.30 22.81
N SER A 135 -1.79 2.40 23.17
CA SER A 135 -2.58 2.49 24.42
C SER A 135 -3.85 1.61 24.41
N GLY A 136 -4.15 0.94 23.28
CA GLY A 136 -5.31 0.07 23.14
C GLY A 136 -6.63 0.79 22.81
N ASN A 137 -6.60 2.13 22.61
CA ASN A 137 -7.79 2.90 22.25
C ASN A 137 -8.06 2.77 20.73
N THR A 138 -8.50 1.58 20.32
CA THR A 138 -8.74 1.24 18.90
C THR A 138 -9.88 2.04 18.28
N VAL A 139 -10.85 2.47 19.07
CA VAL A 139 -11.97 3.32 18.60
C VAL A 139 -11.47 4.70 18.22
N LEU A 140 -10.75 5.37 19.12
CA LEU A 140 -10.16 6.70 18.84
C LEU A 140 -9.16 6.64 17.66
N PHE A 141 -8.40 5.55 17.53
CA PHE A 141 -7.53 5.32 16.38
C PHE A 141 -8.33 5.25 15.07
N ALA A 142 -9.47 4.56 15.05
CA ALA A 142 -10.32 4.46 13.85
C ALA A 142 -11.04 5.79 13.55
N GLU A 143 -11.57 6.47 14.57
CA GLU A 143 -12.21 7.77 14.47
C GLU A 143 -11.25 8.83 13.89
N GLN A 144 -10.00 8.85 14.38
CA GLN A 144 -8.96 9.75 13.87
C GLN A 144 -8.65 9.47 12.40
N GLY A 145 -8.55 8.22 11.98
CA GLY A 145 -8.28 7.86 10.58
C GLY A 145 -9.41 8.33 9.64
N LEU A 146 -10.67 8.23 10.08
CA LEU A 146 -11.82 8.76 9.35
C LEU A 146 -11.82 10.30 9.34
N LEU A 147 -11.57 10.92 10.49
CA LEU A 147 -11.46 12.38 10.62
C LEU A 147 -10.37 12.94 9.68
N ASN A 148 -9.18 12.33 9.67
CA ASN A 148 -8.09 12.74 8.77
C ASN A 148 -8.53 12.68 7.31
N THR A 149 -9.22 11.61 6.89
CA THR A 149 -9.74 11.48 5.54
C THR A 149 -10.76 12.58 5.21
N LEU A 150 -11.68 12.87 6.11
CA LEU A 150 -12.69 13.92 5.93
C LEU A 150 -12.04 15.32 5.89
N LEU A 151 -11.03 15.56 6.71
CA LEU A 151 -10.25 16.81 6.68
C LEU A 151 -9.50 16.97 5.36
N VAL A 152 -8.86 15.91 4.85
CA VAL A 152 -8.22 15.94 3.52
C VAL A 152 -9.23 16.31 2.45
N VAL A 153 -10.43 15.71 2.45
CA VAL A 153 -11.49 16.04 1.49
C VAL A 153 -11.93 17.51 1.63
N ALA A 154 -12.29 17.94 2.83
CA ALA A 154 -12.79 19.29 3.08
C ALA A 154 -11.75 20.36 2.73
N LEU A 155 -10.49 20.15 3.12
CA LEU A 155 -9.40 21.08 2.81
C LEU A 155 -9.08 21.09 1.31
N ASN A 156 -9.12 19.94 0.62
CA ASN A 156 -8.95 19.91 -0.83
C ASN A 156 -10.08 20.68 -1.53
N LEU A 157 -11.33 20.47 -1.13
CA LEU A 157 -12.45 21.23 -1.67
C LEU A 157 -12.21 22.74 -1.46
N LEU A 158 -11.84 23.16 -0.27
CA LEU A 158 -11.59 24.57 0.04
C LEU A 158 -10.39 25.13 -0.74
N LEU A 159 -9.22 24.47 -0.66
CA LEU A 159 -7.98 25.02 -1.20
C LEU A 159 -7.89 24.95 -2.74
N LEU A 160 -8.54 23.96 -3.37
CA LEU A 160 -8.54 23.84 -4.82
C LEU A 160 -9.69 24.60 -5.50
N THR A 161 -10.89 24.68 -4.89
CA THR A 161 -12.03 25.36 -5.55
C THR A 161 -12.10 26.84 -5.19
N VAL A 162 -12.01 27.18 -3.89
CA VAL A 162 -12.15 28.57 -3.40
C VAL A 162 -10.86 29.34 -3.57
N PHE A 163 -9.75 28.80 -3.02
CA PHE A 163 -8.44 29.47 -3.07
C PHE A 163 -7.65 29.23 -4.35
N ARG A 164 -7.99 28.20 -5.12
CA ARG A 164 -7.38 27.84 -6.42
C ARG A 164 -5.85 27.70 -6.36
N LEU A 165 -5.32 27.14 -5.28
CA LEU A 165 -3.88 27.05 -5.03
C LEU A 165 -3.15 25.95 -5.86
N GLY A 166 -3.86 25.22 -6.72
CA GLY A 166 -3.24 24.20 -7.57
C GLY A 166 -2.46 23.13 -6.79
N VAL A 167 -1.20 22.88 -7.16
CA VAL A 167 -0.32 21.88 -6.49
C VAL A 167 -0.19 22.19 -5.00
N ALA A 168 0.05 23.45 -4.65
CA ALA A 168 0.20 23.85 -3.25
C ALA A 168 -1.05 23.53 -2.43
N GLY A 169 -2.25 23.79 -2.98
CA GLY A 169 -3.52 23.48 -2.32
C GLY A 169 -3.71 21.99 -2.09
N TYR A 170 -3.40 21.17 -3.10
CA TYR A 170 -3.48 19.72 -3.03
C TYR A 170 -2.55 19.13 -1.95
N VAL A 171 -1.33 19.63 -1.88
CA VAL A 171 -0.30 19.16 -0.94
C VAL A 171 -0.55 19.71 0.48
N LEU A 172 -0.90 21.01 0.62
CA LEU A 172 -1.24 21.63 1.91
C LEU A 172 -2.42 20.95 2.58
N SER A 173 -3.42 20.50 1.81
CA SER A 173 -4.59 19.83 2.37
C SER A 173 -4.21 18.58 3.16
N VAL A 174 -3.24 17.82 2.68
CA VAL A 174 -2.72 16.62 3.36
C VAL A 174 -1.95 16.99 4.63
N GLY A 175 -1.02 17.94 4.54
CA GLY A 175 -0.23 18.39 5.70
C GLY A 175 -1.09 19.03 6.79
N LEU A 176 -2.07 19.88 6.41
CA LEU A 176 -3.00 20.47 7.36
C LEU A 176 -3.92 19.43 8.00
N ALA A 177 -4.40 18.45 7.24
CA ALA A 177 -5.22 17.38 7.78
C ALA A 177 -4.43 16.54 8.81
N ASP A 178 -3.17 16.23 8.53
CA ASP A 178 -2.29 15.52 9.48
C ASP A 178 -2.08 16.36 10.76
N LEU A 179 -1.83 17.66 10.63
CA LEU A 179 -1.65 18.56 11.77
C LEU A 179 -2.93 18.65 12.62
N LEU A 180 -4.09 18.86 11.99
CA LEU A 180 -5.37 18.94 12.69
C LEU A 180 -5.74 17.61 13.34
N SER A 181 -5.45 16.49 12.70
CA SER A 181 -5.65 15.15 13.27
C SER A 181 -4.72 14.90 14.47
N ALA A 182 -3.47 15.34 14.41
CA ALA A 182 -2.57 15.28 15.56
C ALA A 182 -3.10 16.12 16.73
N LEU A 183 -3.56 17.35 16.47
CA LEU A 183 -4.18 18.21 17.48
C LEU A 183 -5.44 17.59 18.08
N PHE A 184 -6.29 16.98 17.26
CA PHE A 184 -7.46 16.24 17.74
C PHE A 184 -7.04 15.12 18.71
N LEU A 185 -6.05 14.29 18.36
CA LEU A 185 -5.56 13.24 19.25
C LEU A 185 -4.96 13.79 20.55
N ILE A 186 -4.20 14.88 20.45
CA ILE A 186 -3.62 15.55 21.63
C ILE A 186 -4.74 15.98 22.58
N VAL A 187 -5.82 16.56 22.07
CA VAL A 187 -6.96 17.00 22.88
C VAL A 187 -7.78 15.84 23.41
N ALA A 188 -8.18 14.92 22.54
CA ALA A 188 -9.06 13.80 22.88
C ALA A 188 -8.46 12.85 23.93
N GLN A 189 -7.18 12.53 23.80
CA GLN A 189 -6.43 11.65 24.73
C GLN A 189 -5.73 12.45 25.84
N ARG A 190 -5.80 13.79 25.81
CA ARG A 190 -5.08 14.69 26.75
C ARG A 190 -3.59 14.38 26.80
N LEU A 191 -2.96 14.22 25.62
CA LEU A 191 -1.58 13.74 25.49
C LEU A 191 -0.57 14.67 26.18
N TRP A 192 -0.88 15.95 26.37
CA TRP A 192 -0.03 16.88 27.15
C TRP A 192 0.25 16.37 28.58
N ARG A 193 -0.62 15.54 29.16
CA ARG A 193 -0.43 14.96 30.50
C ARG A 193 0.65 13.88 30.53
N TYR A 194 0.99 13.36 29.37
CA TYR A 194 2.03 12.35 29.17
C TYR A 194 3.37 12.97 28.76
N MET A 195 3.51 14.28 28.81
CA MET A 195 4.79 14.96 28.63
C MET A 195 5.57 15.00 29.93
N THR A 196 6.88 14.68 29.86
CA THR A 196 7.84 14.83 30.95
C THR A 196 9.13 15.49 30.43
N VAL A 197 9.68 16.39 31.23
CA VAL A 197 10.94 17.09 30.88
C VAL A 197 12.16 16.18 31.00
N HIS A 198 12.07 15.14 31.84
CA HIS A 198 13.17 14.20 32.09
C HIS A 198 12.77 12.78 31.64
N PRO A 199 12.76 12.48 30.34
CA PRO A 199 12.48 11.13 29.88
C PRO A 199 13.63 10.18 30.25
N ASN A 200 13.31 8.91 30.42
CA ASN A 200 14.27 7.87 30.74
C ASN A 200 15.28 7.67 29.59
N ARG A 201 16.56 7.98 29.84
CA ARG A 201 17.63 7.89 28.83
C ARG A 201 17.93 6.45 28.37
N GLU A 202 17.79 5.47 29.26
CA GLU A 202 17.97 4.07 28.88
C GLU A 202 16.86 3.62 27.93
N LEU A 203 15.62 4.06 28.19
CA LEU A 203 14.48 3.78 27.32
C LEU A 203 14.65 4.46 25.95
N LEU A 204 15.16 5.70 25.91
CA LEU A 204 15.50 6.37 24.64
C LEU A 204 16.49 5.54 23.81
N LYS A 205 17.58 5.06 24.44
CA LYS A 205 18.57 4.21 23.74
C LYS A 205 17.94 2.92 23.20
N LYS A 206 17.10 2.25 23.99
CA LYS A 206 16.40 1.03 23.58
C LYS A 206 15.45 1.30 22.41
N MET A 207 14.66 2.38 22.48
CA MET A 207 13.72 2.76 21.43
C MET A 207 14.44 3.11 20.12
N LEU A 208 15.51 3.89 20.14
CA LEU A 208 16.31 4.22 18.96
C LEU A 208 17.04 2.98 18.41
N HIS A 209 17.60 2.14 19.26
CA HIS A 209 18.26 0.89 18.85
C HIS A 209 17.28 -0.07 18.12
N TYR A 210 16.00 -0.03 18.47
CA TYR A 210 14.95 -0.77 17.78
C TYR A 210 14.51 -0.09 16.49
N SER A 211 14.24 1.22 16.52
CA SER A 211 13.58 1.95 15.43
C SER A 211 14.52 2.25 14.25
N VAL A 212 15.76 2.67 14.52
CA VAL A 212 16.71 3.07 13.46
C VAL A 212 17.03 1.94 12.47
N PRO A 213 17.26 0.68 12.91
CA PRO A 213 17.47 -0.44 12.00
C PRO A 213 16.28 -0.79 11.10
N LEU A 214 15.07 -0.29 11.39
CA LEU A 214 13.89 -0.49 10.54
C LEU A 214 13.84 0.47 9.34
N ILE A 215 14.56 1.60 9.41
CA ILE A 215 14.58 2.62 8.35
C ILE A 215 14.96 2.03 6.99
N PRO A 216 16.07 1.26 6.83
CA PRO A 216 16.40 0.64 5.56
C PRO A 216 15.28 -0.21 4.98
N THR A 217 14.55 -0.95 5.81
CA THR A 217 13.42 -1.78 5.35
C THR A 217 12.29 -0.91 4.77
N THR A 218 11.97 0.21 5.42
CA THR A 218 10.98 1.17 4.93
C THR A 218 11.43 1.82 3.62
N VAL A 219 12.71 2.16 3.49
CA VAL A 219 13.29 2.72 2.26
C VAL A 219 13.24 1.71 1.11
N PHE A 220 13.60 0.45 1.34
CA PHE A 220 13.51 -0.60 0.31
C PHE A 220 12.06 -0.82 -0.14
N TRP A 221 11.12 -0.81 0.79
CA TRP A 221 9.70 -0.90 0.43
C TRP A 221 9.25 0.31 -0.40
N TRP A 222 9.68 1.52 -0.02
CA TRP A 222 9.39 2.74 -0.77
C TRP A 222 9.97 2.67 -2.20
N ILE A 223 11.23 2.28 -2.35
CA ILE A 223 11.88 2.11 -3.66
C ILE A 223 11.03 1.18 -4.54
N THR A 224 10.66 0.01 -4.03
CA THR A 224 9.90 -0.97 -4.81
C THR A 224 8.50 -0.48 -5.21
N SER A 225 7.89 0.41 -4.42
CA SER A 225 6.50 0.82 -4.60
C SER A 225 6.32 2.15 -5.32
N VAL A 226 7.38 2.99 -5.40
CA VAL A 226 7.23 4.40 -5.80
C VAL A 226 8.32 4.88 -6.76
N SER A 227 9.48 4.19 -6.86
CA SER A 227 10.62 4.66 -7.65
C SER A 227 10.29 4.88 -9.12
N ASP A 228 9.40 4.07 -9.70
CA ASP A 228 8.90 4.18 -11.06
C ASP A 228 8.33 5.58 -11.37
N ARG A 229 7.60 6.19 -10.45
CA ARG A 229 7.02 7.54 -10.60
C ARG A 229 8.09 8.62 -10.71
N TYR A 230 9.14 8.53 -9.89
CA TYR A 230 10.28 9.45 -9.96
C TYR A 230 11.07 9.28 -11.25
N MET A 231 11.25 8.03 -11.69
CA MET A 231 11.94 7.73 -12.94
C MET A 231 11.13 8.20 -14.15
N ILE A 232 9.82 7.99 -14.19
CA ILE A 232 8.92 8.52 -15.22
C ILE A 232 8.98 10.05 -15.23
N SER A 233 8.88 10.67 -14.07
CA SER A 233 8.94 12.14 -13.97
C SER A 233 10.27 12.70 -14.48
N ALA A 234 11.40 12.08 -14.11
CA ALA A 234 12.73 12.52 -14.53
C ALA A 234 13.01 12.30 -16.02
N MET A 235 12.47 11.22 -16.63
CA MET A 235 12.78 10.83 -18.00
C MET A 235 11.74 11.29 -19.02
N LEU A 236 10.45 11.36 -18.63
CA LEU A 236 9.32 11.65 -19.52
C LEU A 236 8.54 12.90 -19.11
N GLY A 237 8.82 13.47 -17.94
CA GLY A 237 8.19 14.67 -17.42
C GLY A 237 6.98 14.43 -16.50
N GLN A 238 6.49 15.53 -15.93
CA GLN A 238 5.45 15.50 -14.89
C GLN A 238 4.06 15.06 -15.44
N ASP A 239 3.75 15.42 -16.69
CA ASP A 239 2.49 14.99 -17.32
C ASP A 239 2.41 13.46 -17.42
N ALA A 240 3.51 12.82 -17.82
CA ALA A 240 3.61 11.36 -17.91
C ALA A 240 3.41 10.71 -16.52
N ASN A 241 4.02 11.28 -15.47
CA ASN A 241 3.83 10.82 -14.12
C ASN A 241 2.39 11.00 -13.63
N GLY A 242 1.73 12.11 -13.96
CA GLY A 242 0.31 12.33 -13.62
C GLY A 242 -0.61 11.28 -14.25
N ILE A 243 -0.41 10.98 -15.53
CA ILE A 243 -1.15 9.93 -16.25
C ILE A 243 -0.89 8.55 -15.63
N TYR A 244 0.37 8.21 -15.34
CA TYR A 244 0.75 6.96 -14.70
C TYR A 244 0.14 6.82 -13.30
N THR A 245 0.14 7.89 -12.51
CA THR A 245 -0.45 7.94 -11.18
C THR A 245 -1.95 7.62 -11.23
N VAL A 246 -2.69 8.22 -12.17
CA VAL A 246 -4.11 7.90 -12.37
C VAL A 246 -4.30 6.45 -12.81
N ALA A 247 -3.49 5.98 -13.78
CA ALA A 247 -3.55 4.61 -14.26
C ALA A 247 -3.34 3.56 -13.15
N ASN A 248 -2.57 3.91 -12.11
CA ASN A 248 -2.25 3.00 -10.99
C ASN A 248 -3.30 3.02 -9.86
N LYS A 249 -4.23 3.99 -9.84
CA LYS A 249 -5.22 4.10 -8.74
C LYS A 249 -6.18 2.90 -8.67
N LEU A 250 -6.73 2.49 -9.80
CA LEU A 250 -7.64 1.33 -9.86
C LEU A 250 -6.91 0.01 -9.58
N PRO A 251 -5.77 -0.29 -10.23
CA PRO A 251 -5.00 -1.50 -9.93
C PRO A 251 -4.69 -1.68 -8.44
N THR A 252 -4.43 -0.60 -7.71
CA THR A 252 -4.18 -0.69 -6.24
C THR A 252 -5.40 -1.19 -5.45
N MET A 253 -6.62 -1.14 -5.99
CA MET A 253 -7.80 -1.74 -5.36
C MET A 253 -7.71 -3.27 -5.26
N LEU A 254 -7.01 -3.94 -6.19
CA LEU A 254 -6.72 -5.38 -6.08
C LEU A 254 -5.91 -5.70 -4.83
N THR A 255 -4.93 -4.86 -4.49
CA THR A 255 -4.12 -5.06 -3.28
C THR A 255 -4.93 -4.80 -2.01
N LEU A 256 -5.91 -3.90 -2.03
CA LEU A 256 -6.83 -3.69 -0.92
C LEU A 256 -7.74 -4.91 -0.72
N LEU A 257 -8.33 -5.44 -1.79
CA LEU A 257 -9.14 -6.66 -1.74
C LEU A 257 -8.31 -7.83 -1.19
N SER A 258 -7.12 -8.01 -1.72
CA SER A 258 -6.17 -9.01 -1.22
C SER A 258 -5.86 -8.79 0.27
N GLY A 259 -5.61 -7.55 0.70
CA GLY A 259 -5.32 -7.19 2.09
C GLY A 259 -6.43 -7.60 3.06
N VAL A 260 -7.70 -7.39 2.69
CA VAL A 260 -8.87 -7.82 3.48
C VAL A 260 -8.92 -9.34 3.60
N LEU A 261 -8.75 -10.06 2.47
CA LEU A 261 -8.69 -11.51 2.47
C LEU A 261 -7.52 -12.03 3.31
N MET A 262 -6.36 -11.37 3.23
CA MET A 262 -5.17 -11.73 4.00
C MET A 262 -5.32 -11.49 5.51
N GLN A 263 -6.03 -10.45 5.95
CA GLN A 263 -6.32 -10.22 7.36
C GLN A 263 -7.23 -11.33 7.94
N ALA A 264 -8.28 -11.71 7.21
CA ALA A 264 -9.15 -12.83 7.59
C ALA A 264 -8.36 -14.15 7.63
N TRP A 265 -7.49 -14.37 6.67
CA TRP A 265 -6.64 -15.54 6.54
C TRP A 265 -5.60 -15.65 7.67
N GLN A 266 -4.83 -14.58 7.97
CA GLN A 266 -3.77 -14.60 8.99
C GLN A 266 -4.29 -15.03 10.36
N TYR A 267 -5.51 -14.62 10.69
CA TYR A 267 -6.17 -15.06 11.94
C TYR A 267 -6.38 -16.58 11.97
N SER A 268 -6.85 -17.14 10.85
CA SER A 268 -7.08 -18.60 10.75
C SER A 268 -5.75 -19.38 10.65
N ALA A 269 -4.75 -18.83 9.97
CA ALA A 269 -3.43 -19.47 9.83
C ALA A 269 -2.69 -19.66 11.16
N VAL A 270 -2.84 -18.72 12.10
CA VAL A 270 -2.25 -18.84 13.44
C VAL A 270 -2.91 -19.96 14.23
N SER A 271 -4.23 -20.16 14.09
CA SER A 271 -4.94 -21.27 14.74
C SER A 271 -4.56 -22.62 14.15
N GLU A 272 -4.38 -22.69 12.84
CA GLU A 272 -4.00 -23.90 12.08
C GLU A 272 -2.51 -24.25 12.20
N ALA A 273 -1.67 -23.35 12.71
CA ALA A 273 -0.23 -23.63 12.90
C ALA A 273 0.06 -24.83 13.83
N LYS A 274 -0.94 -25.27 14.59
CA LYS A 274 -0.90 -26.45 15.49
C LYS A 274 -1.50 -27.72 14.88
N SER A 275 -2.07 -27.63 13.67
CA SER A 275 -2.68 -28.77 12.96
C SER A 275 -1.63 -29.67 12.32
N SER A 276 -2.03 -30.86 11.88
CA SER A 276 -1.13 -31.77 11.18
C SER A 276 -0.61 -31.16 9.85
N PRO A 277 0.59 -31.51 9.39
CA PRO A 277 1.16 -30.98 8.12
C PRO A 277 0.22 -31.16 6.91
N LYS A 278 -0.59 -32.24 6.90
CA LYS A 278 -1.56 -32.53 5.84
C LYS A 278 -2.74 -31.55 5.88
N GLU A 279 -3.33 -31.34 7.06
CA GLU A 279 -4.42 -30.37 7.26
C GLU A 279 -3.99 -28.96 6.95
N GLN A 280 -2.79 -28.59 7.40
CA GLN A 280 -2.19 -27.30 7.08
C GLN A 280 -2.02 -27.10 5.56
N ALA A 281 -1.45 -28.08 4.85
CA ALA A 281 -1.27 -28.02 3.39
C ALA A 281 -2.62 -27.93 2.66
N GLU A 282 -3.64 -28.62 3.12
CA GLU A 282 -4.98 -28.57 2.55
C GLU A 282 -5.65 -27.21 2.78
N PHE A 283 -5.56 -26.69 3.98
CA PHE A 283 -6.07 -25.37 4.33
C PHE A 283 -5.42 -24.26 3.48
N TYR A 284 -4.07 -24.27 3.38
CA TYR A 284 -3.33 -23.34 2.51
C TYR A 284 -3.72 -23.48 1.02
N SER A 285 -3.96 -24.69 0.55
CA SER A 285 -4.42 -24.95 -0.81
C SER A 285 -5.80 -24.34 -1.09
N ASN A 286 -6.71 -24.42 -0.13
CA ASN A 286 -8.08 -23.91 -0.26
C ASN A 286 -8.11 -22.39 -0.28
N VAL A 287 -7.35 -21.75 0.61
CA VAL A 287 -7.26 -20.29 0.66
C VAL A 287 -6.57 -19.75 -0.59
N TRP A 288 -5.47 -20.39 -1.03
CA TRP A 288 -4.79 -20.04 -2.28
C TRP A 288 -5.72 -20.13 -3.48
N LEU A 289 -6.52 -21.20 -3.60
CA LEU A 289 -7.49 -21.36 -4.68
C LEU A 289 -8.56 -20.24 -4.67
N ALA A 290 -9.10 -19.93 -3.49
CA ALA A 290 -10.08 -18.86 -3.34
C ALA A 290 -9.49 -17.49 -3.73
N LEU A 291 -8.28 -17.19 -3.25
CA LEU A 291 -7.56 -15.96 -3.57
C LEU A 291 -7.27 -15.87 -5.08
N LEU A 292 -6.73 -16.93 -5.67
CA LEU A 292 -6.42 -17.04 -7.10
C LEU A 292 -7.68 -16.77 -7.94
N SER A 293 -8.78 -17.47 -7.66
CA SER A 293 -10.03 -17.35 -8.42
C SER A 293 -10.63 -15.94 -8.31
N ALA A 294 -10.70 -15.38 -7.08
CA ALA A 294 -11.26 -14.07 -6.84
C ALA A 294 -10.43 -12.96 -7.50
N LEU A 295 -9.11 -12.99 -7.37
CA LEU A 295 -8.24 -11.95 -7.90
C LEU A 295 -8.12 -12.00 -9.43
N PHE A 296 -8.05 -13.19 -10.05
CA PHE A 296 -8.07 -13.30 -11.51
C PHE A 296 -9.38 -12.79 -12.09
N LEU A 297 -10.53 -13.15 -11.50
CA LEU A 297 -11.83 -12.68 -11.94
C LEU A 297 -11.94 -11.15 -11.83
N THR A 298 -11.54 -10.58 -10.69
CA THR A 298 -11.56 -9.13 -10.48
C THR A 298 -10.61 -8.42 -11.45
N CYS A 299 -9.39 -8.94 -11.63
CA CYS A 299 -8.41 -8.38 -12.57
C CYS A 299 -8.93 -8.41 -14.00
N SER A 300 -9.51 -9.53 -14.46
CA SER A 300 -10.10 -9.67 -15.79
C SER A 300 -11.26 -8.70 -16.01
N ALA A 301 -12.13 -8.53 -15.01
CA ALA A 301 -13.21 -7.55 -15.06
C ALA A 301 -12.69 -6.11 -15.19
N MET A 302 -11.68 -5.74 -14.39
CA MET A 302 -11.04 -4.42 -14.45
C MET A 302 -10.37 -4.18 -15.81
N VAL A 303 -9.67 -5.19 -16.37
CA VAL A 303 -9.08 -5.09 -17.72
C VAL A 303 -10.15 -4.88 -18.77
N ALA A 304 -11.28 -5.59 -18.68
CA ALA A 304 -12.37 -5.45 -19.64
C ALA A 304 -13.04 -4.06 -19.60
N LEU A 305 -13.14 -3.49 -18.41
CA LEU A 305 -13.83 -2.22 -18.15
C LEU A 305 -12.90 -0.99 -18.16
N THR A 306 -11.60 -1.16 -18.38
CA THR A 306 -10.56 -0.13 -18.20
C THR A 306 -10.92 1.21 -18.87
N LYS A 307 -11.47 1.22 -20.09
CA LYS A 307 -11.89 2.44 -20.80
C LYS A 307 -13.05 3.16 -20.10
N ILE A 308 -13.98 2.39 -19.54
CA ILE A 308 -15.15 2.92 -18.82
C ILE A 308 -14.68 3.45 -17.46
N GLU A 309 -13.86 2.67 -16.77
CA GLU A 309 -13.36 2.99 -15.45
C GLU A 309 -12.53 4.29 -15.45
N ILE A 310 -11.61 4.47 -16.40
CA ILE A 310 -10.83 5.70 -16.53
C ILE A 310 -11.72 6.89 -16.88
N ARG A 311 -12.71 6.73 -17.78
CA ARG A 311 -13.66 7.80 -18.12
C ARG A 311 -14.48 8.25 -16.91
N LEU A 312 -14.84 7.33 -16.01
CA LEU A 312 -15.57 7.65 -14.79
C LEU A 312 -14.67 8.26 -13.71
N LEU A 313 -13.42 7.75 -13.61
CA LEU A 313 -12.49 8.12 -12.55
C LEU A 313 -11.74 9.42 -12.80
N ALA A 314 -11.47 9.77 -14.06
CA ALA A 314 -10.58 10.87 -14.41
C ALA A 314 -11.15 11.80 -15.47
N ASP A 315 -10.62 13.00 -15.54
CA ASP A 315 -10.93 13.95 -16.60
C ASP A 315 -10.34 13.50 -17.96
N SER A 316 -10.83 14.08 -19.05
CA SER A 316 -10.40 13.75 -20.41
C SER A 316 -8.90 13.96 -20.67
N SER A 317 -8.28 14.92 -19.99
CA SER A 317 -6.82 15.18 -20.06
C SER A 317 -5.96 14.00 -19.58
N TYR A 318 -6.53 13.11 -18.78
CA TYR A 318 -5.88 11.86 -18.32
C TYR A 318 -6.33 10.64 -19.15
N GLY A 319 -7.03 10.87 -20.26
CA GLY A 319 -7.65 9.81 -21.05
C GLY A 319 -6.70 8.68 -21.47
N ALA A 320 -5.40 8.98 -21.67
CA ALA A 320 -4.39 7.96 -22.02
C ALA A 320 -4.13 6.93 -20.91
N ALA A 321 -4.53 7.18 -19.67
CA ALA A 321 -4.29 6.28 -18.53
C ALA A 321 -4.85 4.85 -18.74
N TRP A 322 -5.93 4.70 -19.52
CA TRP A 322 -6.51 3.39 -19.83
C TRP A 322 -5.56 2.44 -20.56
N LEU A 323 -4.57 2.96 -21.29
CA LEU A 323 -3.59 2.13 -22.00
C LEU A 323 -2.65 1.38 -21.07
N TYR A 324 -2.31 1.99 -19.93
CA TYR A 324 -1.33 1.46 -18.97
C TYR A 324 -1.98 0.60 -17.88
N MET A 325 -3.24 0.86 -17.59
CA MET A 325 -4.01 0.20 -16.53
C MET A 325 -4.08 -1.32 -16.65
N PRO A 326 -4.28 -1.95 -17.82
CA PRO A 326 -4.37 -3.41 -17.92
C PRO A 326 -3.10 -4.14 -17.45
N VAL A 327 -1.93 -3.62 -17.83
CA VAL A 327 -0.64 -4.18 -17.39
C VAL A 327 -0.43 -3.97 -15.90
N LEU A 328 -0.78 -2.78 -15.38
CA LEU A 328 -0.72 -2.48 -13.94
C LEU A 328 -1.69 -3.34 -13.12
N CYS A 329 -2.90 -3.64 -13.62
CA CYS A 329 -3.80 -4.58 -12.96
C CYS A 329 -3.16 -5.96 -12.80
N THR A 330 -2.50 -6.45 -13.85
CA THR A 330 -1.79 -7.74 -13.80
C THR A 330 -0.58 -7.66 -12.86
N ALA A 331 0.14 -6.54 -12.81
CA ALA A 331 1.22 -6.34 -11.86
C ALA A 331 0.71 -6.39 -10.40
N MET A 332 -0.41 -5.73 -10.09
CA MET A 332 -1.01 -5.74 -8.76
C MET A 332 -1.63 -7.11 -8.38
N LEU A 333 -2.07 -7.88 -9.38
CA LEU A 333 -2.45 -9.28 -9.19
C LEU A 333 -1.27 -10.10 -8.65
N PHE A 334 -0.10 -10.05 -9.32
CA PHE A 334 1.09 -10.75 -8.86
C PHE A 334 1.66 -10.18 -7.56
N CYS A 335 1.53 -8.87 -7.32
CA CYS A 335 1.83 -8.25 -6.02
C CYS A 335 1.00 -8.86 -4.88
N SER A 336 -0.29 -9.09 -5.13
CA SER A 336 -1.20 -9.73 -4.18
C SER A 336 -0.82 -11.20 -3.92
N PHE A 337 -0.41 -11.93 -4.95
CA PHE A 337 0.12 -13.29 -4.81
C PHE A 337 1.43 -13.31 -4.03
N ASN A 338 2.31 -12.33 -4.25
CA ASN A 338 3.54 -12.17 -3.47
C ASN A 338 3.27 -11.93 -1.98
N SER A 339 2.20 -11.20 -1.66
CA SER A 339 1.78 -10.95 -0.27
C SER A 339 1.33 -12.25 0.41
N PHE A 340 0.58 -13.10 -0.30
CA PHE A 340 0.19 -14.41 0.21
C PHE A 340 1.42 -15.31 0.45
N MET A 341 2.34 -15.42 -0.51
CA MET A 341 3.57 -16.21 -0.34
C MET A 341 4.43 -15.65 0.81
N GLY A 342 4.50 -14.33 0.93
CA GLY A 342 5.21 -13.64 2.03
C GLY A 342 4.63 -13.95 3.42
N SER A 343 3.33 -14.21 3.54
CA SER A 343 2.71 -14.60 4.80
C SER A 343 3.19 -15.96 5.29
N VAL A 344 3.51 -16.88 4.38
CA VAL A 344 4.12 -18.19 4.72
C VAL A 344 5.50 -17.99 5.33
N TYR A 345 6.33 -17.08 4.80
CA TYR A 345 7.62 -16.75 5.41
C TYR A 345 7.47 -16.17 6.82
N THR A 346 6.41 -15.41 7.06
CA THR A 346 6.14 -14.87 8.41
C THR A 346 5.79 -15.99 9.38
N VAL A 347 4.90 -16.92 9.00
CA VAL A 347 4.50 -18.06 9.82
C VAL A 347 5.68 -19.02 10.07
N THR A 348 6.53 -19.24 9.06
CA THR A 348 7.70 -20.12 9.15
C THR A 348 8.97 -19.42 9.63
N GLN A 349 8.87 -18.14 10.03
CA GLN A 349 9.97 -17.31 10.54
C GLN A 349 11.15 -17.15 9.57
N GLN A 350 10.90 -17.18 8.26
CA GLN A 350 11.89 -17.07 7.20
C GLN A 350 12.13 -15.60 6.75
N SER A 351 12.41 -14.70 7.68
CA SER A 351 12.58 -13.26 7.41
C SER A 351 13.68 -12.95 6.39
N LYS A 352 14.78 -13.74 6.39
CA LYS A 352 15.88 -13.58 5.42
C LYS A 352 15.42 -13.82 3.98
N LEU A 353 14.62 -14.86 3.72
CA LEU A 353 14.09 -15.14 2.39
C LEU A 353 13.10 -14.05 1.94
N SER A 354 12.29 -13.53 2.87
CA SER A 354 11.41 -12.39 2.59
C SER A 354 12.21 -11.17 2.13
N LEU A 355 13.29 -10.83 2.84
CA LEU A 355 14.18 -9.72 2.51
C LEU A 355 14.84 -9.90 1.14
N TRP A 356 15.49 -11.06 0.91
CA TRP A 356 16.20 -11.33 -0.35
C TRP A 356 15.29 -11.32 -1.56
N THR A 357 14.09 -11.91 -1.47
CA THR A 357 13.13 -11.90 -2.58
C THR A 357 12.58 -10.50 -2.85
N SER A 358 12.41 -9.67 -1.82
CA SER A 358 12.00 -8.27 -1.99
C SER A 358 13.10 -7.43 -2.64
N LEU A 359 14.36 -7.62 -2.22
CA LEU A 359 15.52 -6.96 -2.81
C LEU A 359 15.69 -7.35 -4.29
N LEU A 360 15.52 -8.63 -4.63
CA LEU A 360 15.54 -9.12 -6.01
C LEU A 360 14.48 -8.37 -6.86
N GLY A 361 13.25 -8.26 -6.35
CA GLY A 361 12.17 -7.54 -7.03
C GLY A 361 12.48 -6.07 -7.25
N ALA A 362 13.00 -5.39 -6.22
CA ALA A 362 13.41 -3.98 -6.32
C ALA A 362 14.52 -3.77 -7.36
N THR A 363 15.53 -4.64 -7.34
CA THR A 363 16.64 -4.56 -8.30
C THR A 363 16.16 -4.76 -9.73
N ILE A 364 15.34 -5.78 -9.99
CA ILE A 364 14.77 -6.03 -11.31
C ILE A 364 13.92 -4.85 -11.76
N ASN A 365 13.08 -4.31 -10.87
CA ASN A 365 12.21 -3.18 -11.18
C ASN A 365 13.03 -1.95 -11.60
N ILE A 366 14.05 -1.57 -10.82
CA ILE A 366 14.93 -0.43 -11.14
C ILE A 366 15.65 -0.64 -12.48
N VAL A 367 16.28 -1.80 -12.67
CA VAL A 367 17.02 -2.10 -13.91
C VAL A 367 16.09 -2.04 -15.12
N LEU A 368 14.93 -2.67 -15.05
CA LEU A 368 13.98 -2.65 -16.15
C LEU A 368 13.39 -1.25 -16.40
N ASN A 369 13.13 -0.46 -15.36
CA ASN A 369 12.70 0.93 -15.52
C ASN A 369 13.76 1.77 -16.26
N LEU A 370 15.04 1.64 -15.88
CA LEU A 370 16.16 2.33 -16.55
C LEU A 370 16.27 1.96 -18.04
N LEU A 371 15.94 0.75 -18.42
CA LEU A 371 16.01 0.25 -19.79
C LEU A 371 14.74 0.55 -20.60
N LEU A 372 13.56 0.39 -20.00
CA LEU A 372 12.30 0.41 -20.73
C LEU A 372 11.64 1.80 -20.78
N ILE A 373 11.82 2.66 -19.77
CA ILE A 373 11.24 4.01 -19.78
C ILE A 373 11.84 4.88 -20.89
N PRO A 374 13.19 4.89 -21.12
CA PRO A 374 13.76 5.66 -22.23
C PRO A 374 13.48 5.08 -23.62
N SER A 375 13.01 3.83 -23.70
CA SER A 375 12.66 3.17 -24.95
C SER A 375 11.33 3.72 -25.54
N PRO A 376 10.94 3.33 -26.77
CA PRO A 376 9.63 3.68 -27.33
C PRO A 376 8.43 3.25 -26.50
N LEU A 377 8.62 2.40 -25.48
CA LEU A 377 7.58 1.96 -24.57
C LEU A 377 7.16 3.06 -23.57
N GLY A 378 8.07 3.96 -23.20
CA GLY A 378 7.76 5.08 -22.31
C GLY A 378 7.08 4.64 -21.00
N ILE A 379 5.91 5.20 -20.71
CA ILE A 379 5.09 4.87 -19.52
C ILE A 379 4.74 3.37 -19.48
N GLN A 380 4.47 2.75 -20.65
CA GLN A 380 4.18 1.32 -20.73
C GLN A 380 5.39 0.48 -20.28
N GLY A 381 6.61 0.98 -20.53
CA GLY A 381 7.86 0.37 -20.06
C GLY A 381 7.90 0.26 -18.54
N ALA A 382 7.49 1.31 -17.82
CA ALA A 382 7.39 1.28 -16.37
C ALA A 382 6.35 0.27 -15.85
N ALA A 383 5.18 0.21 -16.50
CA ALA A 383 4.14 -0.77 -16.16
C ALA A 383 4.63 -2.22 -16.37
N LEU A 384 5.37 -2.47 -17.47
CA LEU A 384 5.97 -3.78 -17.74
C LEU A 384 7.11 -4.11 -16.76
N ALA A 385 7.96 -3.14 -16.41
CA ALA A 385 9.00 -3.33 -15.40
C ALA A 385 8.42 -3.77 -14.06
N THR A 386 7.32 -3.15 -13.64
CA THR A 386 6.59 -3.50 -12.41
C THR A 386 5.95 -4.88 -12.52
N LEU A 387 5.32 -5.22 -13.64
CA LEU A 387 4.74 -6.54 -13.87
C LEU A 387 5.82 -7.64 -13.81
N VAL A 388 6.91 -7.48 -14.56
CA VAL A 388 7.99 -8.48 -14.63
C VAL A 388 8.65 -8.67 -13.27
N SER A 389 8.91 -7.60 -12.54
CA SER A 389 9.52 -7.68 -11.21
C SER A 389 8.63 -8.46 -10.23
N TYR A 390 7.32 -8.19 -10.18
CA TYR A 390 6.39 -8.93 -9.31
C TYR A 390 6.20 -10.38 -9.77
N LEU A 391 6.19 -10.63 -11.07
CA LEU A 391 6.10 -12.00 -11.61
C LEU A 391 7.33 -12.84 -11.22
N VAL A 392 8.55 -12.29 -11.38
CA VAL A 392 9.78 -13.00 -11.00
C VAL A 392 9.81 -13.29 -9.50
N VAL A 393 9.47 -12.31 -8.67
CA VAL A 393 9.37 -12.51 -7.21
C VAL A 393 8.35 -13.58 -6.88
N PHE A 394 7.20 -13.58 -7.56
CA PHE A 394 6.17 -14.62 -7.36
C PHE A 394 6.71 -16.01 -7.70
N LEU A 395 7.37 -16.19 -8.84
CA LEU A 395 7.92 -17.49 -9.24
C LEU A 395 8.95 -18.00 -8.24
N VAL A 396 9.85 -17.14 -7.78
CA VAL A 396 10.87 -17.49 -6.77
C VAL A 396 10.20 -17.85 -5.43
N ARG A 397 9.25 -17.02 -4.96
CA ARG A 397 8.54 -17.29 -3.70
C ARG A 397 7.69 -18.55 -3.79
N ALA A 398 6.97 -18.76 -4.88
CA ALA A 398 6.11 -19.92 -5.08
C ALA A 398 6.90 -21.23 -5.05
N GLU A 399 8.14 -21.25 -5.54
CA GLU A 399 9.00 -22.43 -5.44
C GLU A 399 9.57 -22.60 -4.02
N ASN A 400 10.10 -21.53 -3.41
CA ASN A 400 10.67 -21.60 -2.07
C ASN A 400 9.65 -22.00 -0.99
N VAL A 401 8.44 -21.46 -1.05
CA VAL A 401 7.39 -21.67 -0.03
C VAL A 401 6.97 -23.15 0.04
N ARG A 402 7.02 -23.88 -1.07
CA ARG A 402 6.66 -25.30 -1.14
C ARG A 402 7.59 -26.22 -0.30
N HIS A 403 8.81 -25.76 -0.02
CA HIS A 403 9.73 -26.47 0.87
C HIS A 403 9.31 -26.40 2.35
N PHE A 404 8.52 -25.38 2.71
CA PHE A 404 8.04 -25.18 4.09
C PHE A 404 6.64 -25.73 4.28
N ILE A 405 5.74 -25.47 3.31
CA ILE A 405 4.35 -25.96 3.35
C ILE A 405 4.00 -26.47 1.96
N ALA A 406 3.78 -27.78 1.83
CA ALA A 406 3.54 -28.49 0.56
C ALA A 406 2.09 -28.32 0.07
N PHE A 407 1.58 -27.08 -0.08
CA PHE A 407 0.26 -26.83 -0.62
C PHE A 407 0.20 -26.87 -2.16
N ARG A 408 -1.00 -27.06 -2.72
CA ARG A 408 -1.22 -27.12 -4.16
C ARG A 408 -1.28 -25.71 -4.77
N LEU A 409 -0.38 -25.42 -5.73
CA LEU A 409 -0.32 -24.12 -6.43
C LEU A 409 -1.30 -24.01 -7.61
N PHE A 410 -1.99 -25.07 -8.01
CA PHE A 410 -2.88 -25.11 -9.18
C PHE A 410 -2.21 -24.51 -10.44
N LYS A 411 -0.97 -24.99 -10.74
CA LYS A 411 -0.11 -24.43 -11.80
C LYS A 411 -0.80 -24.36 -13.18
N LYS A 412 -1.65 -25.32 -13.53
CA LYS A 412 -2.40 -25.32 -14.81
C LYS A 412 -3.40 -24.17 -14.87
N ASP A 413 -4.17 -23.97 -13.80
CA ASP A 413 -5.19 -22.92 -13.75
C ASP A 413 -4.56 -21.54 -13.68
N LEU A 414 -3.45 -21.40 -12.93
CA LEU A 414 -2.63 -20.20 -12.87
C LEU A 414 -2.12 -19.82 -14.26
N LEU A 415 -1.50 -20.78 -14.97
CA LEU A 415 -0.96 -20.58 -16.32
C LEU A 415 -2.07 -20.22 -17.31
N LEU A 416 -3.17 -21.00 -17.33
CA LEU A 416 -4.29 -20.78 -18.24
C LEU A 416 -4.93 -19.40 -18.02
N SER A 417 -5.19 -19.02 -16.75
CA SER A 417 -5.76 -17.72 -16.43
C SER A 417 -4.81 -16.57 -16.80
N THR A 418 -3.49 -16.75 -16.63
CA THR A 418 -2.49 -15.77 -17.04
C THR A 418 -2.46 -15.61 -18.56
N VAL A 419 -2.52 -16.70 -19.33
CA VAL A 419 -2.58 -16.66 -20.80
C VAL A 419 -3.86 -15.96 -21.27
N ILE A 420 -5.01 -16.24 -20.65
CA ILE A 420 -6.27 -15.56 -20.95
C ILE A 420 -6.15 -14.05 -20.71
N LEU A 421 -5.54 -13.62 -19.58
CA LEU A 421 -5.29 -12.20 -19.30
C LEU A 421 -4.37 -11.57 -20.35
N ILE A 422 -3.30 -12.24 -20.76
CA ILE A 422 -2.39 -11.72 -21.81
C ILE A 422 -3.15 -11.49 -23.12
N VAL A 423 -3.96 -12.46 -23.55
CA VAL A 423 -4.79 -12.34 -24.74
C VAL A 423 -5.77 -11.17 -24.60
N GLN A 424 -6.45 -11.07 -23.46
CA GLN A 424 -7.38 -10.01 -23.14
C GLN A 424 -6.73 -8.61 -23.23
N ILE A 425 -5.54 -8.45 -22.63
CA ILE A 425 -4.75 -7.20 -22.66
C ILE A 425 -4.33 -6.87 -24.09
N THR A 426 -3.83 -7.85 -24.84
CA THR A 426 -3.40 -7.65 -26.23
C THR A 426 -4.56 -7.14 -27.09
N PHE A 427 -5.72 -7.78 -27.01
CA PHE A 427 -6.88 -7.38 -27.81
C PHE A 427 -7.39 -5.98 -27.47
N ILE A 428 -7.39 -5.56 -26.19
CA ILE A 428 -7.90 -4.25 -25.81
C ILE A 428 -6.87 -3.13 -26.09
N CYS A 429 -5.58 -3.37 -25.84
CA CYS A 429 -4.54 -2.37 -26.04
C CYS A 429 -4.29 -2.07 -27.54
N PHE A 430 -4.31 -3.11 -28.38
CA PHE A 430 -4.13 -2.95 -29.83
C PHE A 430 -5.46 -2.76 -30.59
N ALA A 431 -6.59 -2.65 -29.87
CA ALA A 431 -7.92 -2.47 -30.44
C ALA A 431 -8.24 -3.47 -31.57
N LEU A 432 -7.82 -4.73 -31.41
CA LEU A 432 -7.97 -5.78 -32.44
C LEU A 432 -9.46 -6.05 -32.75
N PRO A 433 -9.82 -6.50 -33.97
CA PRO A 433 -11.17 -6.84 -34.30
C PRO A 433 -11.79 -7.83 -33.30
N GLY A 434 -13.04 -7.58 -32.86
CA GLY A 434 -13.73 -8.45 -31.90
C GLY A 434 -13.28 -8.29 -30.43
N TRP A 435 -12.46 -7.30 -30.10
CA TRP A 435 -11.93 -7.11 -28.74
C TRP A 435 -13.03 -7.16 -27.65
N LYS A 436 -14.24 -6.61 -27.92
CA LYS A 436 -15.37 -6.64 -26.95
C LYS A 436 -15.81 -8.08 -26.63
N GLY A 437 -15.91 -8.94 -27.66
CA GLY A 437 -16.26 -10.35 -27.50
C GLY A 437 -15.18 -11.10 -26.71
N VAL A 438 -13.91 -10.83 -27.00
CA VAL A 438 -12.77 -11.43 -26.27
C VAL A 438 -12.81 -11.08 -24.78
N GLN A 439 -13.19 -9.82 -24.42
CA GLN A 439 -13.33 -9.44 -23.02
C GLN A 439 -14.39 -10.29 -22.28
N LEU A 440 -15.56 -10.49 -22.90
CA LEU A 440 -16.64 -11.31 -22.30
C LEU A 440 -16.24 -12.78 -22.18
N VAL A 441 -15.64 -13.35 -23.25
CA VAL A 441 -15.17 -14.74 -23.24
C VAL A 441 -14.08 -14.94 -22.18
N ALA A 442 -13.15 -13.99 -22.03
CA ALA A 442 -12.09 -14.06 -21.03
C ALA A 442 -12.65 -14.10 -19.61
N ILE A 443 -13.58 -13.19 -19.27
CA ILE A 443 -14.23 -13.16 -17.95
C ILE A 443 -14.98 -14.48 -17.69
N ALA A 444 -15.77 -14.94 -18.66
CA ALA A 444 -16.53 -16.19 -18.55
C ALA A 444 -15.60 -17.41 -18.37
N SER A 445 -14.49 -17.48 -19.12
CA SER A 445 -13.51 -18.55 -19.01
C SER A 445 -12.82 -18.58 -17.64
N ILE A 446 -12.38 -17.44 -17.13
CA ILE A 446 -11.77 -17.32 -15.79
C ILE A 446 -12.77 -17.70 -14.69
N PHE A 447 -14.02 -17.25 -14.82
CA PHE A 447 -15.09 -17.62 -13.89
C PHE A 447 -15.35 -19.13 -13.89
N LEU A 448 -15.40 -19.78 -15.06
CA LEU A 448 -15.61 -21.21 -15.19
C LEU A 448 -14.43 -22.00 -14.59
N ILE A 449 -13.19 -21.60 -14.84
CA ILE A 449 -12.00 -22.23 -14.24
C ILE A 449 -12.12 -22.20 -12.70
N GLY A 450 -12.40 -21.04 -12.12
CA GLY A 450 -12.57 -20.90 -10.67
C GLY A 450 -13.71 -21.76 -10.11
N ARG A 451 -14.88 -21.73 -10.78
CA ARG A 451 -16.07 -22.51 -10.37
C ARG A 451 -15.83 -24.02 -10.43
N MET A 452 -15.20 -24.53 -11.48
CA MET A 452 -14.92 -25.95 -11.63
C MET A 452 -14.02 -26.49 -10.53
N GLN A 453 -13.01 -25.72 -10.12
CA GLN A 453 -12.10 -26.09 -9.04
C GLN A 453 -12.78 -26.09 -7.67
N ILE A 454 -13.61 -25.08 -7.39
CA ILE A 454 -14.37 -24.99 -6.14
C ILE A 454 -15.42 -26.11 -6.07
N ALA A 455 -16.16 -26.34 -7.15
CA ALA A 455 -17.17 -27.41 -7.21
C ALA A 455 -16.57 -28.82 -7.09
N GLY A 456 -15.44 -29.07 -7.76
CA GLY A 456 -14.72 -30.36 -7.67
C GLY A 456 -14.24 -30.69 -6.25
N LYS A 457 -13.90 -29.66 -5.45
CA LYS A 457 -13.56 -29.85 -4.04
C LYS A 457 -14.78 -30.11 -3.15
N ILE A 458 -15.88 -29.41 -3.36
CA ILE A 458 -17.11 -29.60 -2.60
C ILE A 458 -17.64 -31.03 -2.82
N SER A 459 -17.53 -31.59 -4.02
CA SER A 459 -17.92 -32.97 -4.32
C SER A 459 -17.01 -34.00 -3.62
N SER A 460 -15.70 -33.74 -3.55
CA SER A 460 -14.76 -34.64 -2.85
C SER A 460 -14.95 -34.64 -1.32
N PHE A 461 -15.39 -33.54 -0.73
CA PHE A 461 -15.78 -33.50 0.69
C PHE A 461 -17.04 -34.31 0.96
N ARG A 462 -18.04 -34.30 0.06
CA ARG A 462 -19.27 -35.08 0.21
C ARG A 462 -19.04 -36.59 0.09
N THR A 463 -18.13 -37.03 -0.75
CA THR A 463 -17.82 -38.45 -0.88
C THR A 463 -17.08 -39.01 0.35
N HIS A 464 -16.18 -38.22 0.97
CA HIS A 464 -15.49 -38.63 2.20
C HIS A 464 -16.35 -38.62 3.47
N THR A 465 -17.47 -37.88 3.49
CA THR A 465 -18.41 -37.87 4.62
C THR A 465 -19.51 -38.95 4.50
N VAL A 466 -19.61 -39.64 3.38
CA VAL A 466 -20.59 -40.76 3.18
C VAL A 466 -19.92 -42.12 3.41
N ASP A 467 -18.59 -42.17 3.43
CA ASP A 467 -17.81 -43.42 3.62
C ASP A 467 -17.29 -43.57 5.08
N ASN A 468 -17.66 -42.69 6.01
CA ASN A 468 -17.49 -42.81 7.48
C ASN A 468 -18.83 -42.78 8.18
#